data_373cd74fe4e6ffbee6a6bdbc83155d39
#
_entry.id   373cd74fe4e6ffbee6a6bdbc83155d39
#
_cell.length_a   1.000
_cell.length_b   1.000
_cell.length_c   1.000
_cell.angle_alpha   90.00
_cell.angle_beta   90.00
_cell.angle_gamma   90.00
#
_symmetry.space_group_name_H-M   'P 1'
#
loop_
_entity.id
_entity.type
_entity.pdbx_description
1 polymer ?
#
loop_
_entity_poly.entity_id
_entity_poly.type
_entity_poly.pdbx_seq_one_letter_code
_entity_poly.pdbx_strand_id
1 'polypeptide(L)'
;MNTKETNPSKKDIWLFWGCFAALTATSFGFIVRTQVIGDWGVEFALSETQKGEIFGVGLWPFCISIILFSLVIDKIGYGTSMMIALFLHGLSAIITIMADGYWMLYWGTFILALGNGTVEAAINPVVATIFSKEKTKWLNILHAGWPAGLALGGILAILMGPEVSWKWKVALVLIPVVVYGVMLYGREFPVQERVKAGVSFKDMLSEAGAVGFFLIFYTVLLEINRVAGLTPLVESNFLSLPHVSLTLLLILVSVGYYIYTNSLGRPLFILLLLIMIPLATTELGTDSWITDLMVPFLGNNAGWVVVYTAMIMVILRFYAGPIVHRTSPLGLLAISSAIALVGLIILSTATGFMIFIAATIYGLGKTFFWPTMLGVAGERFPKGGALTLNAITGVGMLAAGIFGTPFLGNIQDKQIDSQLLKQNPAIHAQVMGQEQTSVFGKYNPLDQEKVSDLSSSDQAIIAEVQTASKQGALSTVAVFPGIMLICYLGMIGYFRSRGGYKAIDLSEDNSSTPQEDISIEGDKT
;
A
#
# COMPACT_ATOMS: atom_id res chain seq x y z
N MET A 1 33.71 14.28 -20.81
CA MET A 1 33.54 12.90 -21.29
C MET A 1 32.10 12.72 -21.69
N ASN A 2 31.83 12.55 -23.01
CA ASN A 2 30.47 12.28 -23.52
C ASN A 2 30.02 10.93 -22.99
N THR A 3 29.19 10.92 -21.96
CA THR A 3 28.44 9.71 -21.58
C THR A 3 27.37 9.48 -22.64
N LYS A 4 27.73 8.63 -23.64
CA LYS A 4 26.75 8.08 -24.57
C LYS A 4 25.54 7.61 -23.78
N GLU A 5 24.37 8.06 -24.19
CA GLU A 5 23.10 7.50 -23.75
C GLU A 5 23.14 5.99 -23.98
N THR A 6 23.45 5.24 -22.96
CA THR A 6 23.32 3.79 -23.03
C THR A 6 21.85 3.46 -22.85
N ASN A 7 21.14 3.20 -23.95
CA ASN A 7 19.85 2.54 -23.86
C ASN A 7 19.97 1.31 -22.96
N PRO A 8 18.96 1.03 -22.13
CA PRO A 8 18.99 -0.12 -21.23
C PRO A 8 19.32 -1.39 -22.03
N SER A 9 20.23 -2.18 -21.50
CA SER A 9 20.68 -3.40 -22.15
C SER A 9 19.54 -4.45 -22.21
N LYS A 10 19.68 -5.46 -23.08
CA LYS A 10 18.72 -6.59 -23.10
C LYS A 10 18.67 -7.29 -21.73
N LYS A 11 19.77 -7.32 -20.97
CA LYS A 11 19.81 -7.86 -19.60
C LYS A 11 18.97 -7.01 -18.63
N ASP A 12 19.03 -5.68 -18.73
CA ASP A 12 18.27 -4.76 -17.89
C ASP A 12 16.76 -4.88 -18.16
N ILE A 13 16.38 -4.98 -19.43
CA ILE A 13 14.98 -5.18 -19.82
C ILE A 13 14.44 -6.53 -19.32
N TRP A 14 15.25 -7.61 -19.39
CA TRP A 14 14.85 -8.89 -18.84
C TRP A 14 14.69 -8.83 -17.31
N LEU A 15 15.61 -8.18 -16.61
CA LEU A 15 15.55 -7.99 -15.17
C LEU A 15 14.31 -7.17 -14.77
N PHE A 16 13.98 -6.14 -15.54
CA PHE A 16 12.75 -5.37 -15.37
C PHE A 16 11.50 -6.25 -15.44
N TRP A 17 11.38 -7.10 -16.46
CA TRP A 17 10.21 -7.98 -16.59
C TRP A 17 10.16 -9.04 -15.49
N GLY A 18 11.31 -9.48 -14.98
CA GLY A 18 11.37 -10.34 -13.79
C GLY A 18 10.84 -9.63 -12.54
N CYS A 19 11.21 -8.35 -12.35
CA CYS A 19 10.66 -7.50 -11.28
C CYS A 19 9.15 -7.28 -11.45
N PHE A 20 8.66 -7.07 -12.66
CA PHE A 20 7.25 -6.96 -12.99
C PHE A 20 6.48 -8.24 -12.63
N ALA A 21 7.00 -9.40 -13.01
CA ALA A 21 6.39 -10.70 -12.68
C ALA A 21 6.37 -10.94 -11.16
N ALA A 22 7.41 -10.49 -10.43
CA ALA A 22 7.45 -10.58 -8.97
C ALA A 22 6.36 -9.71 -8.32
N LEU A 23 6.16 -8.48 -8.81
CA LEU A 23 5.07 -7.62 -8.34
C LEU A 23 3.69 -8.18 -8.68
N THR A 24 3.54 -8.81 -9.86
CA THR A 24 2.31 -9.53 -10.24
C THR A 24 2.02 -10.66 -9.24
N ALA A 25 3.04 -11.40 -8.79
CA ALA A 25 2.87 -12.46 -7.80
C ALA A 25 2.35 -11.95 -6.45
N THR A 26 2.78 -10.75 -6.00
CA THR A 26 2.32 -10.17 -4.73
C THR A 26 0.82 -9.88 -4.73
N SER A 27 0.32 -9.25 -5.78
CA SER A 27 -1.10 -8.91 -5.92
C SER A 27 -1.97 -10.12 -6.27
N PHE A 28 -1.39 -11.10 -6.95
CA PHE A 28 -2.07 -12.36 -7.25
C PHE A 28 -2.45 -13.11 -5.97
N GLY A 29 -1.53 -13.21 -5.01
CA GLY A 29 -1.82 -13.77 -3.69
C GLY A 29 -2.89 -13.00 -2.92
N PHE A 30 -2.92 -11.67 -3.07
CA PHE A 30 -3.95 -10.83 -2.47
C PHE A 30 -5.35 -11.16 -3.03
N ILE A 31 -5.53 -11.13 -4.35
CA ILE A 31 -6.86 -11.34 -4.96
C ILE A 31 -7.34 -12.79 -4.79
N VAL A 32 -6.48 -13.79 -4.88
CA VAL A 32 -6.87 -15.18 -4.65
C VAL A 32 -7.44 -15.35 -3.24
N ARG A 33 -6.80 -14.75 -2.23
CA ARG A 33 -7.30 -14.80 -0.86
C ARG A 33 -8.70 -14.19 -0.73
N THR A 34 -8.98 -13.07 -1.40
CA THR A 34 -10.33 -12.47 -1.38
C THR A 34 -11.39 -13.38 -1.98
N GLN A 35 -11.00 -14.26 -2.91
CA GLN A 35 -11.93 -15.20 -3.54
C GLN A 35 -12.22 -16.44 -2.68
N VAL A 36 -11.30 -16.82 -1.78
CA VAL A 36 -11.42 -18.05 -0.98
C VAL A 36 -11.77 -17.81 0.49
N ILE A 37 -11.81 -16.58 0.96
CA ILE A 37 -12.07 -16.26 2.38
C ILE A 37 -13.46 -16.76 2.84
N GLY A 38 -14.45 -16.77 1.95
CA GLY A 38 -15.76 -17.32 2.22
C GLY A 38 -15.71 -18.83 2.44
N ASP A 39 -14.97 -19.55 1.59
CA ASP A 39 -14.77 -21.00 1.70
C ASP A 39 -14.08 -21.32 3.04
N TRP A 40 -13.05 -20.59 3.43
CA TRP A 40 -12.38 -20.71 4.74
C TRP A 40 -13.31 -20.42 5.91
N GLY A 41 -14.19 -19.43 5.75
CA GLY A 41 -15.20 -19.10 6.75
C GLY A 41 -16.11 -20.27 7.07
N VAL A 42 -16.55 -20.98 6.04
CA VAL A 42 -17.41 -22.17 6.17
C VAL A 42 -16.63 -23.37 6.69
N GLU A 43 -15.48 -23.70 6.07
CA GLU A 43 -14.72 -24.93 6.38
C GLU A 43 -14.12 -24.90 7.80
N PHE A 44 -13.65 -23.72 8.26
CA PHE A 44 -12.99 -23.56 9.56
C PHE A 44 -13.84 -22.83 10.60
N ALA A 45 -15.11 -22.60 10.31
CA ALA A 45 -16.06 -21.88 11.18
C ALA A 45 -15.51 -20.52 11.68
N LEU A 46 -14.92 -19.73 10.75
CA LEU A 46 -14.31 -18.45 11.08
C LEU A 46 -15.37 -17.38 11.31
N SER A 47 -15.22 -16.61 12.40
CA SER A 47 -15.98 -15.38 12.59
C SER A 47 -15.59 -14.29 11.58
N GLU A 48 -16.45 -13.27 11.38
CA GLU A 48 -16.12 -12.14 10.51
C GLU A 48 -14.87 -11.38 11.01
N THR A 49 -14.71 -11.27 12.34
CA THR A 49 -13.50 -10.73 12.94
C THR A 49 -12.25 -11.53 12.55
N GLN A 50 -12.29 -12.85 12.62
CA GLN A 50 -11.16 -13.71 12.23
C GLN A 50 -10.84 -13.62 10.74
N LYS A 51 -11.86 -13.51 9.87
CA LYS A 51 -11.65 -13.22 8.44
C LYS A 51 -10.95 -11.87 8.24
N GLY A 52 -11.39 -10.84 8.95
CA GLY A 52 -10.77 -9.51 8.95
C GLY A 52 -9.31 -9.54 9.42
N GLU A 53 -9.00 -10.32 10.46
CA GLU A 53 -7.63 -10.51 10.97
C GLU A 53 -6.72 -11.19 9.94
N ILE A 54 -7.24 -12.20 9.21
CA ILE A 54 -6.50 -12.86 8.11
C ILE A 54 -6.24 -11.86 6.96
N PHE A 55 -7.16 -10.94 6.68
CA PHE A 55 -6.89 -9.86 5.72
C PHE A 55 -5.86 -8.87 6.24
N GLY A 56 -6.00 -8.43 7.49
CA GLY A 56 -5.09 -7.47 8.12
C GLY A 56 -3.65 -7.96 8.17
N VAL A 57 -3.44 -9.22 8.56
CA VAL A 57 -2.09 -9.83 8.61
C VAL A 57 -1.45 -9.96 7.21
N GLY A 58 -2.21 -9.80 6.15
CA GLY A 58 -1.68 -9.74 4.79
C GLY A 58 -1.05 -8.38 4.41
N LEU A 59 -1.18 -7.36 5.27
CA LEU A 59 -0.74 -5.99 4.98
C LEU A 59 0.34 -5.49 5.96
N TRP A 60 0.10 -5.53 7.27
CA TRP A 60 1.01 -4.92 8.22
C TRP A 60 2.43 -5.55 8.30
N PRO A 61 2.63 -6.90 8.19
CA PRO A 61 3.97 -7.48 8.18
C PRO A 61 4.77 -7.12 6.93
N PHE A 62 4.09 -6.79 5.83
CA PHE A 62 4.70 -6.25 4.63
C PHE A 62 5.54 -5.02 4.95
N CYS A 63 5.02 -4.09 5.75
CA CYS A 63 5.78 -2.90 6.16
C CYS A 63 7.03 -3.28 6.95
N ILE A 64 6.95 -4.25 7.83
CA ILE A 64 8.11 -4.71 8.61
C ILE A 64 9.21 -5.19 7.67
N SER A 65 8.88 -6.11 6.76
CA SER A 65 9.88 -6.67 5.85
C SER A 65 10.46 -5.63 4.89
N ILE A 66 9.62 -4.75 4.31
CA ILE A 66 10.11 -3.74 3.37
C ILE A 66 11.10 -2.76 4.03
N ILE A 67 10.85 -2.35 5.27
CA ILE A 67 11.76 -1.47 6.01
C ILE A 67 13.04 -2.21 6.42
N LEU A 68 12.93 -3.41 7.00
CA LEU A 68 14.10 -4.19 7.40
C LEU A 68 15.04 -4.48 6.22
N PHE A 69 14.48 -4.93 5.09
CA PHE A 69 15.28 -5.18 3.90
C PHE A 69 15.89 -3.90 3.33
N SER A 70 15.21 -2.76 3.40
CA SER A 70 15.78 -1.47 2.96
C SER A 70 17.05 -1.09 3.70
N LEU A 71 17.18 -1.51 4.96
CA LEU A 71 18.37 -1.23 5.77
C LEU A 71 19.54 -2.17 5.48
N VAL A 72 19.27 -3.39 5.01
CA VAL A 72 20.30 -4.43 4.85
C VAL A 72 20.58 -4.81 3.40
N ILE A 73 19.72 -4.43 2.46
CA ILE A 73 19.74 -4.89 1.06
C ILE A 73 21.03 -4.55 0.33
N ASP A 74 21.65 -3.41 0.66
CA ASP A 74 22.94 -3.01 0.09
C ASP A 74 24.09 -3.96 0.48
N LYS A 75 23.94 -4.69 1.60
CA LYS A 75 24.93 -5.67 2.09
C LYS A 75 24.65 -7.07 1.58
N ILE A 76 23.39 -7.51 1.62
CA ILE A 76 23.00 -8.87 1.23
C ILE A 76 22.74 -9.02 -0.27
N GLY A 77 22.49 -7.90 -0.96
CA GLY A 77 22.23 -7.83 -2.39
C GLY A 77 20.76 -8.11 -2.76
N TYR A 78 20.33 -7.54 -3.87
CA TYR A 78 18.97 -7.69 -4.40
C TYR A 78 18.65 -9.13 -4.79
N GLY A 79 19.61 -9.86 -5.39
CA GLY A 79 19.43 -11.25 -5.79
C GLY A 79 19.11 -12.16 -4.61
N THR A 80 19.86 -12.04 -3.50
CA THR A 80 19.62 -12.79 -2.26
C THR A 80 18.23 -12.45 -1.68
N SER A 81 17.87 -11.17 -1.66
CA SER A 81 16.56 -10.72 -1.18
C SER A 81 15.44 -11.33 -2.00
N MET A 82 15.56 -11.38 -3.33
CA MET A 82 14.55 -12.01 -4.21
C MET A 82 14.45 -13.52 -4.00
N MET A 83 15.56 -14.22 -3.69
CA MET A 83 15.52 -15.65 -3.34
C MET A 83 14.85 -15.89 -1.98
N ILE A 84 15.07 -15.02 -1.00
CA ILE A 84 14.34 -15.06 0.28
C ILE A 84 12.83 -14.86 0.04
N ALA A 85 12.45 -13.89 -0.78
CA ALA A 85 11.05 -13.65 -1.13
C ALA A 85 10.41 -14.87 -1.82
N LEU A 86 11.13 -15.50 -2.76
CA LEU A 86 10.71 -16.72 -3.45
C LEU A 86 10.44 -17.86 -2.44
N PHE A 87 11.35 -18.06 -1.51
CA PHE A 87 11.21 -19.05 -0.45
C PHE A 87 9.98 -18.75 0.43
N LEU A 88 9.80 -17.49 0.86
CA LEU A 88 8.68 -17.08 1.70
C LEU A 88 7.34 -17.28 0.98
N HIS A 89 7.23 -16.96 -0.32
CA HIS A 89 6.03 -17.19 -1.11
C HIS A 89 5.70 -18.69 -1.24
N GLY A 90 6.70 -19.52 -1.53
CA GLY A 90 6.53 -20.97 -1.60
C GLY A 90 6.10 -21.56 -0.26
N LEU A 91 6.77 -21.16 0.83
CA LEU A 91 6.46 -21.60 2.20
C LEU A 91 5.04 -21.18 2.60
N SER A 92 4.65 -19.93 2.32
CA SER A 92 3.31 -19.44 2.57
C SER A 92 2.25 -20.27 1.85
N ALA A 93 2.45 -20.55 0.57
CA ALA A 93 1.51 -21.35 -0.21
C ALA A 93 1.35 -22.77 0.37
N ILE A 94 2.45 -23.42 0.76
CA ILE A 94 2.43 -24.75 1.37
C ILE A 94 1.66 -24.72 2.70
N ILE A 95 1.98 -23.77 3.60
CA ILE A 95 1.31 -23.66 4.90
C ILE A 95 -0.20 -23.41 4.70
N THR A 96 -0.56 -22.49 3.79
CA THR A 96 -1.96 -22.15 3.53
C THR A 96 -2.73 -23.34 2.93
N ILE A 97 -2.15 -24.08 1.96
CA ILE A 97 -2.80 -25.26 1.36
C ILE A 97 -2.99 -26.40 2.38
N MET A 98 -2.08 -26.52 3.33
CA MET A 98 -2.13 -27.53 4.41
C MET A 98 -2.93 -27.05 5.62
N ALA A 99 -3.51 -25.87 5.58
CA ALA A 99 -4.20 -25.31 6.74
C ALA A 99 -5.36 -26.19 7.20
N ASP A 100 -5.43 -26.35 8.52
CA ASP A 100 -6.45 -27.09 9.26
C ASP A 100 -7.28 -26.18 10.19
N GLY A 101 -7.04 -24.86 10.14
CA GLY A 101 -7.76 -23.87 10.95
C GLY A 101 -7.18 -22.47 10.87
N TYR A 102 -7.77 -21.61 11.69
CA TYR A 102 -7.47 -20.17 11.74
C TYR A 102 -5.97 -19.85 11.85
N TRP A 103 -5.24 -20.48 12.78
CA TRP A 103 -3.84 -20.13 13.03
C TRP A 103 -2.92 -20.49 11.89
N MET A 104 -3.15 -21.59 11.17
CA MET A 104 -2.34 -21.90 9.99
C MET A 104 -2.63 -20.95 8.84
N LEU A 105 -3.88 -20.55 8.63
CA LEU A 105 -4.25 -19.51 7.65
C LEU A 105 -3.60 -18.16 8.02
N TYR A 106 -3.63 -17.80 9.30
CA TYR A 106 -3.03 -16.56 9.79
C TYR A 106 -1.52 -16.53 9.54
N TRP A 107 -0.79 -17.57 9.96
CA TRP A 107 0.66 -17.63 9.77
C TRP A 107 1.06 -17.80 8.30
N GLY A 108 0.31 -18.56 7.52
CA GLY A 108 0.51 -18.65 6.06
C GLY A 108 0.41 -17.27 5.39
N THR A 109 -0.60 -16.48 5.77
CA THR A 109 -0.80 -15.11 5.27
C THR A 109 0.27 -14.14 5.79
N PHE A 110 0.69 -14.26 7.05
CA PHE A 110 1.79 -13.48 7.63
C PHE A 110 3.09 -13.67 6.83
N ILE A 111 3.45 -14.91 6.52
CA ILE A 111 4.64 -15.24 5.74
C ILE A 111 4.51 -14.70 4.30
N LEU A 112 3.32 -14.76 3.69
CA LEU A 112 3.07 -14.16 2.39
C LEU A 112 3.36 -12.66 2.41
N ALA A 113 2.88 -11.97 3.43
CA ALA A 113 3.07 -10.52 3.57
C ALA A 113 4.55 -10.14 3.75
N LEU A 114 5.32 -10.95 4.50
CA LEU A 114 6.77 -10.77 4.59
C LEU A 114 7.45 -10.96 3.23
N GLY A 115 7.05 -11.98 2.47
CA GLY A 115 7.54 -12.21 1.10
C GLY A 115 7.23 -11.04 0.17
N ASN A 116 6.01 -10.54 0.19
CA ASN A 116 5.55 -9.39 -0.59
C ASN A 116 6.38 -8.13 -0.31
N GLY A 117 6.59 -7.80 0.97
CA GLY A 117 7.40 -6.64 1.36
C GLY A 117 8.88 -6.80 0.99
N THR A 118 9.40 -8.03 1.01
CA THR A 118 10.78 -8.33 0.56
C THR A 118 10.92 -8.13 -0.95
N VAL A 119 9.92 -8.53 -1.75
CA VAL A 119 9.88 -8.26 -3.20
C VAL A 119 9.95 -6.76 -3.44
N GLU A 120 9.05 -6.00 -2.83
CA GLU A 120 8.97 -4.54 -3.04
C GLU A 120 10.22 -3.81 -2.56
N ALA A 121 10.86 -4.28 -1.49
CA ALA A 121 12.13 -3.74 -1.01
C ALA A 121 13.23 -3.82 -2.08
N ALA A 122 13.17 -4.81 -2.95
CA ALA A 122 14.16 -5.03 -4.00
C ALA A 122 13.78 -4.37 -5.33
N ILE A 123 12.56 -4.59 -5.83
CA ILE A 123 12.21 -4.24 -7.22
C ILE A 123 12.16 -2.74 -7.49
N ASN A 124 11.65 -1.95 -6.52
CA ASN A 124 11.54 -0.51 -6.68
C ASN A 124 12.91 0.17 -6.87
N PRO A 125 13.90 -0.03 -5.97
CA PRO A 125 15.22 0.57 -6.16
C PRO A 125 15.99 -0.03 -7.34
N VAL A 126 15.79 -1.29 -7.70
CA VAL A 126 16.39 -1.90 -8.90
C VAL A 126 15.91 -1.17 -10.16
N VAL A 127 14.60 -1.00 -10.33
CA VAL A 127 14.03 -0.32 -11.50
C VAL A 127 14.39 1.16 -11.51
N ALA A 128 14.36 1.84 -10.36
CA ALA A 128 14.78 3.24 -10.26
C ALA A 128 16.27 3.43 -10.61
N THR A 129 17.11 2.41 -10.36
CA THR A 129 18.56 2.44 -10.69
C THR A 129 18.80 2.18 -12.18
N ILE A 130 18.10 1.19 -12.76
CA ILE A 130 18.22 0.86 -14.21
C ILE A 130 17.76 2.05 -15.05
N PHE A 131 16.68 2.69 -14.67
CA PHE A 131 16.05 3.77 -15.43
C PHE A 131 16.18 5.13 -14.72
N SER A 132 17.39 5.46 -14.28
CA SER A 132 17.68 6.62 -13.42
C SER A 132 17.19 7.96 -14.00
N LYS A 133 17.14 8.12 -15.33
CA LYS A 133 16.68 9.33 -16.00
C LYS A 133 15.16 9.45 -16.16
N GLU A 134 14.43 8.34 -16.09
CA GLU A 134 12.98 8.28 -16.28
C GLU A 134 12.30 7.46 -15.16
N LYS A 135 12.74 7.65 -13.91
CA LYS A 135 12.31 6.86 -12.74
C LYS A 135 10.78 6.79 -12.63
N THR A 136 10.10 7.92 -12.68
CA THR A 136 8.63 7.97 -12.55
C THR A 136 7.92 7.17 -13.64
N LYS A 137 8.36 7.28 -14.90
CA LYS A 137 7.79 6.51 -16.01
C LYS A 137 7.92 5.00 -15.78
N TRP A 138 9.13 4.54 -15.50
CA TRP A 138 9.40 3.10 -15.39
C TRP A 138 8.87 2.48 -14.10
N LEU A 139 8.79 3.24 -13.01
CA LEU A 139 8.08 2.83 -11.81
C LEU A 139 6.56 2.70 -12.06
N ASN A 140 5.95 3.59 -12.86
CA ASN A 140 4.57 3.44 -13.28
C ASN A 140 4.35 2.16 -14.10
N ILE A 141 5.24 1.85 -15.05
CA ILE A 141 5.16 0.62 -15.84
C ILE A 141 5.39 -0.62 -14.96
N LEU A 142 6.36 -0.60 -14.05
CA LEU A 142 6.58 -1.67 -13.07
C LEU A 142 5.30 -1.94 -12.27
N HIS A 143 4.72 -0.88 -11.73
CA HIS A 143 3.53 -0.99 -10.89
C HIS A 143 2.23 -1.30 -11.66
N ALA A 144 2.27 -1.41 -13.00
CA ALA A 144 1.21 -2.07 -13.75
C ALA A 144 1.13 -3.59 -13.44
N GLY A 145 2.20 -4.17 -12.89
CA GLY A 145 2.21 -5.56 -12.40
C GLY A 145 1.21 -5.81 -11.26
N TRP A 146 0.99 -4.82 -10.37
CA TRP A 146 0.01 -4.96 -9.29
C TRP A 146 -1.43 -5.16 -9.82
N PRO A 147 -2.03 -4.23 -10.58
CA PRO A 147 -3.36 -4.46 -11.13
C PRO A 147 -3.42 -5.59 -12.16
N ALA A 148 -2.33 -5.92 -12.84
CA ALA A 148 -2.27 -7.11 -13.70
C ALA A 148 -2.46 -8.40 -12.91
N GLY A 149 -1.84 -8.52 -11.74
CA GLY A 149 -2.03 -9.66 -10.85
C GLY A 149 -3.44 -9.73 -10.26
N LEU A 150 -4.04 -8.58 -9.88
CA LEU A 150 -5.43 -8.53 -9.45
C LEU A 150 -6.39 -9.03 -10.54
N ALA A 151 -6.20 -8.55 -11.77
CA ALA A 151 -7.05 -8.95 -12.89
C ALA A 151 -6.86 -10.42 -13.25
N LEU A 152 -5.63 -10.88 -13.46
CA LEU A 152 -5.33 -12.26 -13.85
C LEU A 152 -5.73 -13.26 -12.76
N GLY A 153 -5.35 -13.01 -11.52
CA GLY A 153 -5.68 -13.88 -10.40
C GLY A 153 -7.18 -13.94 -10.13
N GLY A 154 -7.87 -12.78 -10.21
CA GLY A 154 -9.31 -12.70 -10.06
C GLY A 154 -10.06 -13.47 -11.15
N ILE A 155 -9.71 -13.23 -12.41
CA ILE A 155 -10.30 -13.96 -13.56
C ILE A 155 -10.10 -15.48 -13.41
N LEU A 156 -8.85 -15.92 -13.13
CA LEU A 156 -8.56 -17.36 -13.01
C LEU A 156 -9.34 -17.99 -11.84
N ALA A 157 -9.38 -17.33 -10.69
CA ALA A 157 -10.11 -17.85 -9.53
C ALA A 157 -11.64 -17.92 -9.80
N ILE A 158 -12.21 -16.90 -10.49
CA ILE A 158 -13.63 -16.90 -10.88
C ILE A 158 -13.92 -18.02 -11.90
N LEU A 159 -13.07 -18.19 -12.91
CA LEU A 159 -13.24 -19.21 -13.95
C LEU A 159 -13.13 -20.65 -13.42
N MET A 160 -12.40 -20.89 -12.33
CA MET A 160 -12.37 -22.20 -11.69
C MET A 160 -13.74 -22.60 -11.11
N GLY A 161 -14.59 -21.64 -10.81
CA GLY A 161 -15.93 -21.89 -10.28
C GLY A 161 -15.95 -22.32 -8.79
N PRO A 162 -17.15 -22.44 -8.21
CA PRO A 162 -17.34 -22.78 -6.79
C PRO A 162 -17.04 -24.24 -6.47
N GLU A 163 -17.13 -25.15 -7.46
CA GLU A 163 -16.94 -26.60 -7.23
C GLU A 163 -15.46 -26.99 -7.03
N VAL A 164 -14.53 -26.09 -7.41
CA VAL A 164 -13.09 -26.37 -7.25
C VAL A 164 -12.66 -25.99 -5.85
N SER A 165 -12.02 -26.95 -5.15
CA SER A 165 -11.50 -26.73 -3.80
C SER A 165 -10.62 -25.47 -3.74
N TRP A 166 -10.80 -24.67 -2.70
CA TRP A 166 -10.01 -23.47 -2.42
C TRP A 166 -8.50 -23.73 -2.39
N LYS A 167 -8.06 -24.97 -2.08
CA LYS A 167 -6.65 -25.36 -2.09
C LYS A 167 -6.01 -25.20 -3.47
N TRP A 168 -6.75 -25.57 -4.53
CA TRP A 168 -6.29 -25.38 -5.90
C TRP A 168 -6.29 -23.90 -6.32
N LYS A 169 -7.26 -23.12 -5.83
CA LYS A 169 -7.27 -21.65 -6.06
C LYS A 169 -6.05 -21.01 -5.40
N VAL A 170 -5.69 -21.40 -4.17
CA VAL A 170 -4.47 -20.94 -3.51
C VAL A 170 -3.21 -21.38 -4.26
N ALA A 171 -3.18 -22.60 -4.80
CA ALA A 171 -2.04 -23.10 -5.57
C ALA A 171 -1.77 -22.28 -6.85
N LEU A 172 -2.76 -21.54 -7.40
CA LEU A 172 -2.55 -20.62 -8.51
C LEU A 172 -1.46 -19.57 -8.23
N VAL A 173 -1.28 -19.20 -6.96
CA VAL A 173 -0.24 -18.22 -6.55
C VAL A 173 1.16 -18.71 -6.92
N LEU A 174 1.38 -20.03 -6.96
CA LEU A 174 2.68 -20.61 -7.33
C LEU A 174 3.05 -20.34 -8.80
N ILE A 175 2.08 -20.09 -9.69
CA ILE A 175 2.35 -19.82 -11.10
C ILE A 175 3.24 -18.57 -11.26
N PRO A 176 2.81 -17.37 -10.87
CA PRO A 176 3.66 -16.18 -11.01
C PRO A 176 4.89 -16.25 -10.10
N VAL A 177 4.86 -16.98 -8.98
CA VAL A 177 6.03 -17.20 -8.11
C VAL A 177 7.11 -17.98 -8.84
N VAL A 178 6.79 -19.08 -9.49
CA VAL A 178 7.74 -19.86 -10.31
C VAL A 178 8.24 -19.02 -11.49
N VAL A 179 7.38 -18.26 -12.15
CA VAL A 179 7.76 -17.41 -13.29
C VAL A 179 8.83 -16.42 -12.89
N TYR A 180 8.61 -15.60 -11.83
CA TYR A 180 9.63 -14.64 -11.44
C TYR A 180 10.89 -15.31 -10.86
N GLY A 181 10.72 -16.44 -10.19
CA GLY A 181 11.84 -17.24 -9.68
C GLY A 181 12.79 -17.65 -10.80
N VAL A 182 12.25 -18.23 -11.89
CA VAL A 182 13.02 -18.63 -13.08
C VAL A 182 13.63 -17.40 -13.78
N MET A 183 12.89 -16.31 -13.90
CA MET A 183 13.37 -15.10 -14.57
C MET A 183 14.54 -14.43 -13.84
N LEU A 184 14.54 -14.45 -12.50
CA LEU A 184 15.51 -13.73 -11.67
C LEU A 184 16.63 -14.62 -11.12
N TYR A 185 16.50 -15.95 -11.18
CA TYR A 185 17.52 -16.85 -10.68
C TYR A 185 18.86 -16.66 -11.40
N GLY A 186 19.93 -16.49 -10.62
CA GLY A 186 21.29 -16.33 -11.15
C GLY A 186 21.52 -15.05 -11.95
N ARG A 187 20.63 -14.05 -11.88
CA ARG A 187 20.81 -12.77 -12.56
C ARG A 187 21.67 -11.82 -11.74
N GLU A 188 22.44 -11.02 -12.45
CA GLU A 188 23.20 -9.92 -11.89
C GLU A 188 22.26 -8.71 -11.71
N PHE A 189 22.23 -8.18 -10.50
CA PHE A 189 21.47 -6.99 -10.17
C PHE A 189 22.36 -5.75 -10.19
N PRO A 190 21.81 -4.56 -10.54
CA PRO A 190 22.60 -3.33 -10.55
C PRO A 190 23.00 -2.94 -9.12
N VAL A 191 24.16 -2.33 -8.99
CA VAL A 191 24.53 -1.63 -7.75
C VAL A 191 23.71 -0.36 -7.67
N GLN A 192 23.09 -0.10 -6.52
CA GLN A 192 22.23 1.06 -6.32
C GLN A 192 22.97 2.39 -6.60
N GLU A 193 22.23 3.37 -7.14
CA GLU A 193 22.74 4.70 -7.48
C GLU A 193 23.46 5.36 -6.29
N ARG A 194 22.84 5.32 -5.10
CA ARG A 194 23.42 5.83 -3.84
C ARG A 194 24.79 5.21 -3.52
N VAL A 195 24.88 3.89 -3.64
CA VAL A 195 26.13 3.16 -3.33
C VAL A 195 27.21 3.50 -4.35
N LYS A 196 26.87 3.59 -5.64
CA LYS A 196 27.79 4.04 -6.70
C LYS A 196 28.29 5.46 -6.47
N ALA A 197 27.44 6.35 -5.96
CA ALA A 197 27.77 7.73 -5.64
C ALA A 197 28.56 7.86 -4.31
N GLY A 198 28.84 6.76 -3.60
CA GLY A 198 29.58 6.80 -2.34
C GLY A 198 28.81 7.41 -1.16
N VAL A 199 27.50 7.58 -1.27
CA VAL A 199 26.66 8.14 -0.18
C VAL A 199 26.66 7.18 1.00
N SER A 200 27.05 7.69 2.17
CA SER A 200 27.19 6.87 3.38
C SER A 200 25.84 6.34 3.88
N PHE A 201 25.90 5.27 4.68
CA PHE A 201 24.70 4.74 5.34
C PHE A 201 24.06 5.77 6.29
N LYS A 202 24.88 6.59 6.94
CA LYS A 202 24.41 7.69 7.80
C LYS A 202 23.65 8.74 6.99
N ASP A 203 24.14 9.13 5.81
CA ASP A 203 23.45 10.10 4.95
C ASP A 203 22.15 9.54 4.40
N MET A 204 22.11 8.25 4.08
CA MET A 204 20.86 7.56 3.71
C MET A 204 19.82 7.67 4.81
N LEU A 205 20.20 7.38 6.06
CA LEU A 205 19.30 7.49 7.20
C LEU A 205 18.86 8.93 7.46
N SER A 206 19.74 9.91 7.20
CA SER A 206 19.46 11.33 7.43
C SER A 206 18.34 11.88 6.54
N GLU A 207 18.08 11.29 5.37
CA GLU A 207 16.97 11.70 4.49
C GLU A 207 15.60 11.46 5.14
N ALA A 208 15.40 10.30 5.77
CA ALA A 208 14.20 10.01 6.55
C ALA A 208 14.20 10.78 7.88
N GLY A 209 15.35 10.82 8.54
CA GLY A 209 15.57 11.51 9.82
C GLY A 209 14.75 10.96 10.97
N ALA A 210 14.92 11.57 12.14
CA ALA A 210 14.27 11.12 13.37
C ALA A 210 12.73 11.22 13.33
N VAL A 211 12.18 12.23 12.66
CA VAL A 211 10.72 12.40 12.53
C VAL A 211 10.13 11.33 11.62
N GLY A 212 10.74 11.05 10.47
CA GLY A 212 10.30 9.97 9.59
C GLY A 212 10.39 8.61 10.27
N PHE A 213 11.49 8.34 10.98
CA PHE A 213 11.66 7.14 11.79
C PHE A 213 10.54 7.02 12.83
N PHE A 214 10.29 8.08 13.62
CA PHE A 214 9.24 8.07 14.63
C PHE A 214 7.85 7.79 14.02
N LEU A 215 7.48 8.46 12.92
CA LEU A 215 6.18 8.28 12.27
C LEU A 215 5.96 6.83 11.84
N ILE A 216 6.95 6.21 11.19
CA ILE A 216 6.86 4.82 10.72
C ILE A 216 6.70 3.87 11.92
N PHE A 217 7.59 3.94 12.89
CA PHE A 217 7.59 3.00 14.01
C PHE A 217 6.45 3.24 15.00
N TYR A 218 5.97 4.49 15.13
CA TYR A 218 4.77 4.77 15.92
C TYR A 218 3.52 4.14 15.30
N THR A 219 3.39 4.19 13.98
CA THR A 219 2.27 3.52 13.28
C THR A 219 2.33 1.99 13.48
N VAL A 220 3.53 1.39 13.39
CA VAL A 220 3.73 -0.03 13.69
C VAL A 220 3.38 -0.33 15.15
N LEU A 221 3.78 0.54 16.10
CA LEU A 221 3.47 0.39 17.51
C LEU A 221 1.96 0.40 17.78
N LEU A 222 1.20 1.28 17.11
CA LEU A 222 -0.26 1.32 17.21
C LEU A 222 -0.87 -0.04 16.80
N GLU A 223 -0.40 -0.63 15.72
CA GLU A 223 -0.91 -1.93 15.25
C GLU A 223 -0.52 -3.07 16.20
N ILE A 224 0.72 -3.10 16.68
CA ILE A 224 1.16 -4.10 17.67
C ILE A 224 0.29 -4.01 18.93
N ASN A 225 0.03 -2.80 19.43
CA ASN A 225 -0.84 -2.60 20.59
C ASN A 225 -2.25 -3.11 20.33
N ARG A 226 -2.81 -2.86 19.14
CA ARG A 226 -4.13 -3.35 18.75
C ARG A 226 -4.18 -4.89 18.74
N VAL A 227 -3.23 -5.52 18.05
CA VAL A 227 -3.16 -6.99 17.95
C VAL A 227 -2.94 -7.65 19.32
N ALA A 228 -2.15 -7.01 20.20
CA ALA A 228 -1.90 -7.49 21.55
C ALA A 228 -3.06 -7.21 22.55
N GLY A 229 -4.16 -6.62 22.09
CA GLY A 229 -5.28 -6.23 22.98
C GLY A 229 -4.95 -5.09 23.95
N LEU A 230 -3.84 -4.38 23.73
CA LEU A 230 -3.38 -3.24 24.54
C LEU A 230 -3.97 -1.91 24.05
N THR A 231 -5.09 -1.95 23.37
CA THR A 231 -5.69 -0.83 22.65
C THR A 231 -5.89 0.42 23.50
N PRO A 232 -5.35 1.53 23.09
CA PRO A 232 -5.41 2.76 23.86
C PRO A 232 -5.83 4.01 23.12
N LEU A 233 -6.15 3.96 21.84
CA LEU A 233 -6.35 5.18 21.04
C LEU A 233 -7.66 5.90 21.33
N VAL A 234 -8.56 5.32 22.14
CA VAL A 234 -9.85 5.93 22.43
C VAL A 234 -10.18 5.77 23.90
N GLU A 235 -10.51 6.88 24.57
CA GLU A 235 -10.98 6.99 25.94
C GLU A 235 -10.10 6.35 27.02
N SER A 236 -9.52 7.12 27.86
CA SER A 236 -8.79 6.72 29.08
C SER A 236 -7.51 5.87 28.92
N ASN A 237 -7.39 5.08 27.85
CA ASN A 237 -6.27 4.17 27.65
C ASN A 237 -5.10 4.75 26.84
N PHE A 238 -5.23 5.93 26.21
CA PHE A 238 -4.11 6.61 25.57
C PHE A 238 -2.98 6.91 26.58
N LEU A 239 -3.34 7.09 27.84
CA LEU A 239 -2.43 7.22 28.98
C LEU A 239 -2.19 5.87 29.71
N SER A 240 -2.56 4.74 29.13
CA SER A 240 -2.24 3.43 29.73
C SER A 240 -0.72 3.28 29.85
N LEU A 241 -0.28 2.74 30.99
CA LEU A 241 1.15 2.53 31.29
C LEU A 241 1.90 1.79 30.17
N PRO A 242 1.37 0.68 29.57
CA PRO A 242 2.07 0.01 28.47
C PRO A 242 2.24 0.90 27.23
N HIS A 243 1.20 1.63 26.80
CA HIS A 243 1.29 2.50 25.64
C HIS A 243 2.23 3.68 25.86
N VAL A 244 2.13 4.35 27.01
CA VAL A 244 3.02 5.47 27.37
C VAL A 244 4.46 5.02 27.44
N SER A 245 4.75 3.89 28.07
CA SER A 245 6.12 3.37 28.20
C SER A 245 6.72 2.97 26.85
N LEU A 246 5.96 2.33 25.96
CA LEU A 246 6.41 1.99 24.61
C LEU A 246 6.59 3.24 23.73
N THR A 247 5.72 4.23 23.88
CA THR A 247 5.86 5.51 23.16
C THR A 247 7.09 6.29 23.66
N LEU A 248 7.33 6.33 24.97
CA LEU A 248 8.53 6.96 25.53
C LEU A 248 9.81 6.24 25.09
N LEU A 249 9.79 4.92 25.04
CA LEU A 249 10.89 4.12 24.48
C LEU A 249 11.15 4.48 23.03
N LEU A 250 10.10 4.57 22.21
CA LEU A 250 10.22 4.96 20.81
C LEU A 250 10.75 6.39 20.65
N ILE A 251 10.32 7.33 21.49
CA ILE A 251 10.86 8.70 21.53
C ILE A 251 12.36 8.65 21.87
N LEU A 252 12.76 7.88 22.87
CA LEU A 252 14.16 7.74 23.26
C LEU A 252 15.00 7.16 22.12
N VAL A 253 14.52 6.14 21.44
CA VAL A 253 15.18 5.54 20.25
C VAL A 253 15.26 6.57 19.12
N SER A 254 14.21 7.37 18.91
CA SER A 254 14.19 8.43 17.90
C SER A 254 15.18 9.56 18.21
N VAL A 255 15.35 9.89 19.49
CA VAL A 255 16.41 10.83 19.94
C VAL A 255 17.80 10.22 19.67
N GLY A 256 18.01 8.94 19.98
CA GLY A 256 19.25 8.23 19.62
C GLY A 256 19.51 8.24 18.10
N TYR A 257 18.48 8.03 17.30
CA TYR A 257 18.55 8.16 15.84
C TYR A 257 18.92 9.58 15.40
N TYR A 258 18.34 10.61 16.02
CA TYR A 258 18.70 12.01 15.77
C TYR A 258 20.17 12.29 16.11
N ILE A 259 20.64 11.82 17.27
CA ILE A 259 22.05 12.01 17.70
C ILE A 259 22.99 11.35 16.69
N TYR A 260 22.64 10.16 16.18
CA TYR A 260 23.45 9.45 15.19
C TYR A 260 23.46 10.14 13.82
N THR A 261 22.28 10.54 13.32
CA THR A 261 22.14 11.10 11.96
C THR A 261 22.34 12.61 11.91
N ASN A 262 22.19 13.30 13.03
CA ASN A 262 22.10 14.77 13.13
C ASN A 262 21.04 15.35 12.18
N SER A 263 19.92 14.63 12.01
CA SER A 263 18.85 15.01 11.08
C SER A 263 17.47 14.73 11.66
N LEU A 264 16.59 15.75 11.61
CA LEU A 264 15.16 15.56 11.83
C LEU A 264 14.44 14.94 10.62
N GLY A 265 15.09 14.91 9.46
CA GLY A 265 14.56 14.49 8.17
C GLY A 265 14.30 15.66 7.23
N ARG A 266 14.16 15.35 5.95
CA ARG A 266 13.82 16.35 4.93
C ARG A 266 12.34 16.71 5.05
N PRO A 267 11.96 17.99 5.29
CA PRO A 267 10.55 18.36 5.48
C PRO A 267 9.64 17.92 4.34
N LEU A 268 10.13 18.02 3.10
CA LEU A 268 9.37 17.58 1.93
C LEU A 268 9.17 16.05 1.93
N PHE A 269 10.14 15.26 2.39
CA PHE A 269 10.00 13.80 2.49
C PHE A 269 8.95 13.43 3.55
N ILE A 270 9.00 14.09 4.71
CA ILE A 270 8.00 13.90 5.77
C ILE A 270 6.60 14.26 5.27
N LEU A 271 6.46 15.34 4.50
CA LEU A 271 5.19 15.69 3.85
C LEU A 271 4.71 14.59 2.91
N LEU A 272 5.60 13.98 2.10
CA LEU A 272 5.23 12.85 1.24
C LEU A 272 4.77 11.64 2.06
N LEU A 273 5.43 11.31 3.18
CA LEU A 273 4.98 10.25 4.09
C LEU A 273 3.57 10.52 4.63
N LEU A 274 3.28 11.77 5.02
CA LEU A 274 1.95 12.15 5.51
C LEU A 274 0.88 12.08 4.40
N ILE A 275 1.20 12.51 3.18
CA ILE A 275 0.29 12.43 2.02
C ILE A 275 0.04 10.96 1.63
N MET A 276 0.98 10.06 1.92
CA MET A 276 0.80 8.64 1.62
C MET A 276 -0.36 8.02 2.41
N ILE A 277 -0.72 8.56 3.57
CA ILE A 277 -1.86 8.10 4.38
C ILE A 277 -3.19 8.27 3.62
N PRO A 278 -3.60 9.48 3.22
CA PRO A 278 -4.83 9.66 2.43
C PRO A 278 -4.74 9.00 1.04
N LEU A 279 -3.55 8.91 0.43
CA LEU A 279 -3.35 8.24 -0.84
C LEU A 279 -3.68 6.75 -0.74
N ALA A 280 -3.06 6.04 0.19
CA ALA A 280 -3.26 4.61 0.38
C ALA A 280 -4.68 4.26 0.83
N THR A 281 -5.30 5.12 1.66
CA THR A 281 -6.70 5.00 2.04
C THR A 281 -7.61 5.14 0.82
N THR A 282 -7.35 6.11 -0.07
CA THR A 282 -8.12 6.31 -1.29
C THR A 282 -7.96 5.15 -2.28
N GLU A 283 -6.75 4.65 -2.51
CA GLU A 283 -6.48 3.58 -3.49
C GLU A 283 -6.81 2.21 -2.88
N LEU A 284 -6.02 1.75 -1.91
CA LEU A 284 -6.11 0.39 -1.38
C LEU A 284 -7.26 0.20 -0.38
N GLY A 285 -7.54 1.20 0.45
CA GLY A 285 -8.66 1.16 1.38
C GLY A 285 -9.98 1.01 0.65
N THR A 286 -10.21 1.82 -0.38
CA THR A 286 -11.42 1.73 -1.21
C THR A 286 -11.48 0.42 -1.99
N ASP A 287 -10.37 -0.04 -2.60
CA ASP A 287 -10.34 -1.29 -3.36
C ASP A 287 -10.63 -2.52 -2.50
N SER A 288 -10.27 -2.50 -1.23
CA SER A 288 -10.58 -3.58 -0.28
C SER A 288 -12.09 -3.70 -0.02
N TRP A 289 -12.83 -2.60 -0.06
CA TRP A 289 -14.25 -2.54 0.25
C TRP A 289 -15.17 -2.45 -0.97
N ILE A 290 -14.64 -2.11 -2.16
CA ILE A 290 -15.47 -1.76 -3.32
C ILE A 290 -16.42 -2.91 -3.73
N THR A 291 -16.01 -4.16 -3.60
CA THR A 291 -16.86 -5.31 -3.88
C THR A 291 -18.05 -5.34 -2.93
N ASP A 292 -17.81 -5.26 -1.62
CA ASP A 292 -18.89 -5.25 -0.62
C ASP A 292 -19.80 -4.02 -0.75
N LEU A 293 -19.21 -2.85 -1.01
CA LEU A 293 -19.95 -1.62 -1.24
C LEU A 293 -20.86 -1.69 -2.48
N MET A 294 -20.51 -2.53 -3.46
CA MET A 294 -21.28 -2.67 -4.70
C MET A 294 -22.26 -3.85 -4.71
N VAL A 295 -22.22 -4.74 -3.71
CA VAL A 295 -23.15 -5.88 -3.60
C VAL A 295 -24.63 -5.45 -3.67
N PRO A 296 -25.10 -4.39 -2.98
CA PRO A 296 -26.50 -3.97 -3.06
C PRO A 296 -26.96 -3.61 -4.48
N PHE A 297 -26.04 -3.23 -5.37
CA PHE A 297 -26.36 -2.74 -6.71
C PHE A 297 -26.10 -3.76 -7.82
N LEU A 298 -25.11 -4.65 -7.65
CA LEU A 298 -24.62 -5.57 -8.66
C LEU A 298 -24.73 -7.05 -8.26
N GLY A 299 -25.12 -7.33 -7.01
CA GLY A 299 -25.21 -8.69 -6.49
C GLY A 299 -23.92 -9.47 -6.68
N ASN A 300 -24.01 -10.68 -7.18
CA ASN A 300 -22.87 -11.58 -7.42
C ASN A 300 -21.83 -11.05 -8.43
N ASN A 301 -22.19 -10.00 -9.19
CA ASN A 301 -21.27 -9.38 -10.17
C ASN A 301 -20.42 -8.25 -9.56
N ALA A 302 -20.57 -7.94 -8.28
CA ALA A 302 -19.85 -6.84 -7.63
C ALA A 302 -18.32 -6.98 -7.71
N GLY A 303 -17.81 -8.20 -7.64
CA GLY A 303 -16.36 -8.49 -7.75
C GLY A 303 -15.73 -8.09 -9.10
N TRP A 304 -16.53 -8.04 -10.18
CA TRP A 304 -16.04 -7.60 -11.48
C TRP A 304 -15.65 -6.13 -11.53
N VAL A 305 -16.13 -5.29 -10.59
CA VAL A 305 -15.74 -3.87 -10.52
C VAL A 305 -14.25 -3.72 -10.23
N VAL A 306 -13.69 -4.54 -9.35
CA VAL A 306 -12.22 -4.54 -9.07
C VAL A 306 -11.45 -4.97 -10.31
N VAL A 307 -11.87 -6.04 -10.97
CA VAL A 307 -11.21 -6.52 -12.20
C VAL A 307 -11.25 -5.44 -13.28
N TYR A 308 -12.40 -4.80 -13.47
CA TYR A 308 -12.59 -3.73 -14.46
C TYR A 308 -11.68 -2.53 -14.19
N THR A 309 -11.67 -2.01 -12.96
CA THR A 309 -10.79 -0.88 -12.61
C THR A 309 -9.31 -1.26 -12.67
N ALA A 310 -8.95 -2.49 -12.30
CA ALA A 310 -7.60 -3.01 -12.43
C ALA A 310 -7.14 -3.06 -13.89
N MET A 311 -8.00 -3.46 -14.83
CA MET A 311 -7.68 -3.44 -16.26
C MET A 311 -7.41 -2.03 -16.79
N ILE A 312 -8.20 -1.04 -16.36
CA ILE A 312 -7.96 0.39 -16.68
C ILE A 312 -6.57 0.80 -16.18
N MET A 313 -6.23 0.45 -14.93
CA MET A 313 -4.94 0.75 -14.34
C MET A 313 -3.77 0.12 -15.11
N VAL A 314 -3.89 -1.15 -15.52
CA VAL A 314 -2.86 -1.83 -16.34
C VAL A 314 -2.59 -1.03 -17.61
N ILE A 315 -3.65 -0.78 -18.39
CA ILE A 315 -3.53 -0.09 -19.68
C ILE A 315 -2.86 1.27 -19.49
N LEU A 316 -3.35 2.09 -18.59
CA LEU A 316 -2.87 3.45 -18.41
C LEU A 316 -1.44 3.52 -17.86
N ARG A 317 -1.05 2.60 -16.96
CA ARG A 317 0.31 2.54 -16.42
C ARG A 317 1.34 2.20 -17.48
N PHE A 318 1.00 1.38 -18.48
CA PHE A 318 1.86 1.15 -19.65
C PHE A 318 2.03 2.41 -20.52
N TYR A 319 1.01 3.26 -20.57
CA TYR A 319 1.06 4.54 -21.30
C TYR A 319 1.49 5.74 -20.42
N ALA A 320 2.08 5.49 -19.25
CA ALA A 320 2.48 6.53 -18.32
C ALA A 320 3.52 7.52 -18.90
N GLY A 321 4.44 7.05 -19.75
CA GLY A 321 5.51 7.88 -20.31
C GLY A 321 5.03 9.19 -20.91
N PRO A 322 4.21 9.17 -21.96
CA PRO A 322 3.69 10.40 -22.60
C PRO A 322 2.90 11.30 -21.65
N ILE A 323 2.24 10.71 -20.64
CA ILE A 323 1.44 11.45 -19.66
C ILE A 323 2.35 12.19 -18.68
N VAL A 324 3.34 11.49 -18.09
CA VAL A 324 4.31 12.06 -17.14
C VAL A 324 5.12 13.19 -17.78
N HIS A 325 5.58 12.99 -19.02
CA HIS A 325 6.37 14.02 -19.73
C HIS A 325 5.58 15.32 -19.99
N ARG A 326 4.25 15.23 -20.14
CA ARG A 326 3.39 16.42 -20.38
C ARG A 326 2.97 17.13 -19.10
N THR A 327 2.84 16.40 -17.97
CA THR A 327 2.19 16.92 -16.77
C THR A 327 3.15 17.18 -15.60
N SER A 328 4.36 16.67 -15.63
CA SER A 328 5.28 16.47 -14.49
C SER A 328 4.73 15.48 -13.45
N PRO A 329 5.57 14.86 -12.59
CA PRO A 329 5.09 13.94 -11.58
C PRO A 329 4.08 14.53 -10.60
N LEU A 330 4.34 15.74 -10.08
CA LEU A 330 3.43 16.44 -9.16
C LEU A 330 2.14 16.90 -9.86
N GLY A 331 2.24 17.33 -11.11
CA GLY A 331 1.08 17.70 -11.94
C GLY A 331 0.18 16.49 -12.18
N LEU A 332 0.78 15.33 -12.48
CA LEU A 332 0.03 14.08 -12.65
C LEU A 332 -0.69 13.68 -11.37
N LEU A 333 -0.04 13.75 -10.19
CA LEU A 333 -0.66 13.47 -8.90
C LEU A 333 -1.83 14.42 -8.59
N ALA A 334 -1.69 15.72 -8.90
CA ALA A 334 -2.76 16.70 -8.70
C ALA A 334 -3.98 16.41 -9.61
N ILE A 335 -3.75 16.14 -10.90
CA ILE A 335 -4.82 15.78 -11.85
C ILE A 335 -5.50 14.49 -11.42
N SER A 336 -4.72 13.46 -11.07
CA SER A 336 -5.21 12.18 -10.57
C SER A 336 -6.09 12.34 -9.33
N SER A 337 -5.68 13.21 -8.39
CA SER A 337 -6.45 13.48 -7.18
C SER A 337 -7.78 14.17 -7.51
N ALA A 338 -7.79 15.14 -8.43
CA ALA A 338 -9.02 15.81 -8.86
C ALA A 338 -10.00 14.82 -9.54
N ILE A 339 -9.50 13.95 -10.43
CA ILE A 339 -10.32 12.95 -11.11
C ILE A 339 -10.85 11.91 -10.12
N ALA A 340 -10.04 11.43 -9.17
CA ALA A 340 -10.46 10.47 -8.16
C ALA A 340 -11.52 11.05 -7.21
N LEU A 341 -11.37 12.31 -6.81
CA LEU A 341 -12.36 13.05 -6.01
C LEU A 341 -13.73 13.05 -6.72
N VAL A 342 -13.76 13.47 -7.98
CA VAL A 342 -14.98 13.51 -8.79
C VAL A 342 -15.57 12.10 -8.96
N GLY A 343 -14.73 11.11 -9.26
CA GLY A 343 -15.13 9.70 -9.41
C GLY A 343 -15.79 9.14 -8.17
N LEU A 344 -15.22 9.37 -6.97
CA LEU A 344 -15.77 8.91 -5.70
C LEU A 344 -17.10 9.61 -5.33
N ILE A 345 -17.20 10.94 -5.58
CA ILE A 345 -18.44 11.68 -5.36
C ILE A 345 -19.56 11.12 -6.26
N ILE A 346 -19.29 10.88 -7.55
CA ILE A 346 -20.29 10.30 -8.44
C ILE A 346 -20.64 8.88 -8.00
N LEU A 347 -19.62 8.06 -7.65
CA LEU A 347 -19.80 6.67 -7.23
C LEU A 347 -20.64 6.55 -5.96
N SER A 348 -20.55 7.52 -5.04
CA SER A 348 -21.34 7.54 -3.81
C SER A 348 -22.85 7.70 -4.02
N THR A 349 -23.27 8.14 -5.19
CA THR A 349 -24.70 8.32 -5.53
C THR A 349 -25.13 7.52 -6.76
N ALA A 350 -24.18 6.82 -7.42
CA ALA A 350 -24.42 6.11 -8.66
C ALA A 350 -25.29 4.86 -8.43
N THR A 351 -26.16 4.58 -9.39
CA THR A 351 -26.95 3.36 -9.48
C THR A 351 -26.95 2.82 -10.91
N GLY A 352 -27.21 1.53 -11.09
CA GLY A 352 -27.28 0.91 -12.41
C GLY A 352 -26.01 1.13 -13.25
N PHE A 353 -26.18 1.50 -14.52
CA PHE A 353 -25.04 1.70 -15.45
C PHE A 353 -24.12 2.87 -15.04
N MET A 354 -24.63 3.86 -14.29
CA MET A 354 -23.82 4.99 -13.83
C MET A 354 -22.67 4.56 -12.91
N ILE A 355 -22.80 3.40 -12.22
CA ILE A 355 -21.72 2.81 -11.41
C ILE A 355 -20.45 2.55 -12.27
N PHE A 356 -20.61 2.03 -13.48
CA PHE A 356 -19.48 1.75 -14.38
C PHE A 356 -18.82 3.04 -14.88
N ILE A 357 -19.60 4.09 -15.16
CA ILE A 357 -19.08 5.40 -15.53
C ILE A 357 -18.28 5.99 -14.35
N ALA A 358 -18.85 5.99 -13.16
CA ALA A 358 -18.20 6.48 -11.95
C ALA A 358 -16.93 5.67 -11.61
N ALA A 359 -17.00 4.34 -11.71
CA ALA A 359 -15.85 3.45 -11.50
C ALA A 359 -14.75 3.69 -12.56
N THR A 360 -15.11 4.03 -13.81
CA THR A 360 -14.14 4.44 -14.84
C THR A 360 -13.43 5.71 -14.43
N ILE A 361 -14.16 6.76 -14.05
CA ILE A 361 -13.59 8.05 -13.63
C ILE A 361 -12.68 7.83 -12.41
N TYR A 362 -13.16 7.10 -11.41
CA TYR A 362 -12.35 6.78 -10.23
C TYR A 362 -11.10 5.96 -10.58
N GLY A 363 -11.24 4.93 -11.42
CA GLY A 363 -10.14 4.10 -11.92
C GLY A 363 -9.08 4.90 -12.66
N LEU A 364 -9.49 5.86 -13.53
CA LEU A 364 -8.59 6.80 -14.19
C LEU A 364 -7.82 7.64 -13.17
N GLY A 365 -8.52 8.17 -12.16
CA GLY A 365 -7.94 9.01 -11.12
C GLY A 365 -6.90 8.27 -10.29
N LYS A 366 -7.23 7.12 -9.70
CA LYS A 366 -6.34 6.39 -8.79
C LYS A 366 -5.12 5.75 -9.47
N THR A 367 -5.16 5.58 -10.80
CA THR A 367 -4.17 4.81 -11.57
C THR A 367 -2.72 5.19 -11.29
N PHE A 368 -2.44 6.48 -11.14
CA PHE A 368 -1.07 7.00 -11.05
C PHE A 368 -0.62 7.34 -9.64
N PHE A 369 -1.42 7.13 -8.61
CA PHE A 369 -1.12 7.55 -7.25
C PHE A 369 0.16 6.94 -6.73
N TRP A 370 0.17 5.64 -6.52
CA TRP A 370 1.27 4.93 -5.87
C TRP A 370 2.60 5.05 -6.64
N PRO A 371 2.67 4.65 -7.91
CA PRO A 371 3.93 4.64 -8.62
C PRO A 371 4.51 6.03 -8.88
N THR A 372 3.65 7.05 -9.07
CA THR A 372 4.11 8.42 -9.26
C THR A 372 4.64 9.03 -7.96
N MET A 373 4.04 8.69 -6.81
CA MET A 373 4.57 9.08 -5.51
C MET A 373 5.96 8.49 -5.27
N LEU A 374 6.18 7.20 -5.61
CA LEU A 374 7.50 6.58 -5.60
C LEU A 374 8.48 7.27 -6.55
N GLY A 375 7.99 7.66 -7.74
CA GLY A 375 8.77 8.44 -8.70
C GLY A 375 9.26 9.76 -8.09
N VAL A 376 8.36 10.54 -7.46
CA VAL A 376 8.73 11.79 -6.77
C VAL A 376 9.74 11.54 -5.67
N ALA A 377 9.57 10.50 -4.86
CA ALA A 377 10.52 10.14 -3.80
C ALA A 377 11.89 9.78 -4.37
N GLY A 378 11.94 8.93 -5.41
CA GLY A 378 13.19 8.52 -6.06
C GLY A 378 13.91 9.66 -6.79
N GLU A 379 13.18 10.63 -7.36
CA GLU A 379 13.73 11.79 -8.05
C GLU A 379 14.22 12.88 -7.08
N ARG A 380 13.56 13.05 -5.93
CA ARG A 380 13.89 14.13 -4.99
C ARG A 380 14.79 13.71 -3.83
N PHE A 381 14.84 12.41 -3.50
CA PHE A 381 15.60 11.89 -2.37
C PHE A 381 16.51 10.70 -2.78
N PRO A 382 17.32 10.83 -3.85
CA PRO A 382 18.15 9.71 -4.33
C PRO A 382 19.21 9.29 -3.30
N LYS A 383 19.66 10.18 -2.40
CA LYS A 383 20.57 9.86 -1.28
C LYS A 383 19.97 8.84 -0.32
N GLY A 384 18.67 8.83 -0.15
CA GLY A 384 17.96 7.86 0.69
C GLY A 384 17.85 6.46 0.08
N GLY A 385 18.08 6.34 -1.22
CA GLY A 385 18.15 5.06 -1.93
C GLY A 385 16.94 4.18 -1.74
N ALA A 386 17.15 2.92 -1.35
CA ALA A 386 16.08 1.97 -1.06
C ALA A 386 15.20 2.43 0.10
N LEU A 387 15.79 3.06 1.12
CA LEU A 387 15.06 3.45 2.33
C LEU A 387 13.93 4.45 2.03
N THR A 388 14.19 5.51 1.25
CA THR A 388 13.16 6.52 0.95
C THR A 388 12.05 5.99 0.08
N LEU A 389 12.34 5.19 -0.95
CA LEU A 389 11.32 4.53 -1.77
C LEU A 389 10.44 3.60 -0.94
N ASN A 390 11.08 2.77 -0.13
CA ASN A 390 10.40 1.73 0.61
C ASN A 390 9.71 2.25 1.88
N ALA A 391 10.16 3.37 2.46
CA ALA A 391 9.45 4.05 3.53
C ALA A 391 8.10 4.62 3.05
N ILE A 392 8.05 5.20 1.85
CA ILE A 392 6.79 5.64 1.22
C ILE A 392 5.84 4.46 1.07
N THR A 393 6.31 3.34 0.48
CA THR A 393 5.51 2.13 0.33
C THR A 393 5.07 1.56 1.69
N GLY A 394 5.98 1.46 2.64
CA GLY A 394 5.71 0.94 3.99
C GLY A 394 4.63 1.73 4.73
N VAL A 395 4.73 3.07 4.73
CA VAL A 395 3.71 3.95 5.33
C VAL A 395 2.36 3.78 4.61
N GLY A 396 2.37 3.64 3.29
CA GLY A 396 1.15 3.37 2.53
C GLY A 396 0.46 2.06 2.95
N MET A 397 1.22 0.98 3.10
CA MET A 397 0.68 -0.33 3.52
C MET A 397 0.16 -0.30 4.96
N LEU A 398 0.85 0.38 5.88
CA LEU A 398 0.35 0.63 7.23
C LEU A 398 -0.93 1.46 7.21
N ALA A 399 -0.94 2.53 6.42
CA ALA A 399 -2.09 3.42 6.32
C ALA A 399 -3.33 2.70 5.76
N ALA A 400 -3.18 1.89 4.71
CA ALA A 400 -4.28 1.09 4.17
C ALA A 400 -4.79 0.06 5.19
N GLY A 401 -3.87 -0.64 5.88
CA GLY A 401 -4.22 -1.70 6.83
C GLY A 401 -4.77 -1.20 8.15
N ILE A 402 -4.21 -0.12 8.72
CA ILE A 402 -4.56 0.38 10.06
C ILE A 402 -5.67 1.44 9.98
N PHE A 403 -5.57 2.36 9.02
CA PHE A 403 -6.50 3.47 8.90
C PHE A 403 -7.54 3.25 7.79
N GLY A 404 -7.13 2.84 6.59
CA GLY A 404 -8.00 2.82 5.41
C GLY A 404 -9.16 1.85 5.54
N THR A 405 -8.90 0.58 5.75
CA THR A 405 -9.93 -0.45 5.83
C THR A 405 -10.80 -0.34 7.09
N PRO A 406 -10.23 -0.14 8.31
CA PRO A 406 -11.04 0.07 9.50
C PRO A 406 -11.85 1.37 9.49
N PHE A 407 -11.36 2.43 8.84
CA PHE A 407 -12.07 3.71 8.71
C PHE A 407 -13.38 3.55 7.96
N LEU A 408 -13.34 2.87 6.80
CA LEU A 408 -14.54 2.61 5.99
C LEU A 408 -15.58 1.78 6.74
N GLY A 409 -15.15 0.75 7.48
CA GLY A 409 -16.04 -0.04 8.32
C GLY A 409 -16.64 0.78 9.46
N ASN A 410 -15.82 1.54 10.19
CA ASN A 410 -16.27 2.35 11.32
C ASN A 410 -17.28 3.45 10.91
N ILE A 411 -17.07 4.07 9.74
CA ILE A 411 -18.04 5.02 9.19
C ILE A 411 -19.39 4.34 8.94
N GLN A 412 -19.37 3.16 8.31
CA GLN A 412 -20.58 2.41 8.01
C GLN A 412 -21.33 2.07 9.29
N ASP A 413 -20.65 1.47 10.27
CA ASP A 413 -21.26 1.10 11.55
C ASP A 413 -21.88 2.32 12.27
N LYS A 414 -21.14 3.43 12.37
CA LYS A 414 -21.64 4.66 13.00
C LYS A 414 -22.82 5.28 12.23
N GLN A 415 -22.83 5.20 10.91
CA GLN A 415 -23.94 5.69 10.11
C GLN A 415 -25.19 4.80 10.27
N ILE A 416 -25.02 3.48 10.29
CA ILE A 416 -26.11 2.53 10.53
C ILE A 416 -26.70 2.76 11.91
N ASP A 417 -25.89 2.81 12.96
CA ASP A 417 -26.30 3.09 14.33
C ASP A 417 -27.13 4.38 14.41
N SER A 418 -26.58 5.48 13.89
CA SER A 418 -27.24 6.79 13.95
C SER A 418 -28.53 6.88 13.10
N GLN A 419 -28.55 6.22 11.93
CA GLN A 419 -29.72 6.25 11.04
C GLN A 419 -30.86 5.35 11.58
N LEU A 420 -30.55 4.15 12.04
CA LEU A 420 -31.52 3.26 12.66
C LEU A 420 -32.12 3.89 13.93
N LEU A 421 -31.29 4.51 14.78
CA LEU A 421 -31.74 5.19 15.97
C LEU A 421 -32.75 6.32 15.65
N LYS A 422 -32.52 7.05 14.55
CA LYS A 422 -33.39 8.15 14.12
C LYS A 422 -34.68 7.68 13.41
N GLN A 423 -34.56 6.66 12.55
CA GLN A 423 -35.65 6.23 11.68
C GLN A 423 -36.54 5.19 12.35
N ASN A 424 -35.94 4.25 13.09
CA ASN A 424 -36.64 3.15 13.74
C ASN A 424 -35.97 2.73 15.05
N PRO A 425 -36.17 3.48 16.17
CA PRO A 425 -35.57 3.17 17.46
C PRO A 425 -35.91 1.77 18.00
N ALA A 426 -37.06 1.21 17.62
CA ALA A 426 -37.51 -0.10 18.04
C ALA A 426 -36.65 -1.22 17.41
N ILE A 427 -36.40 -1.14 16.11
CA ILE A 427 -35.48 -2.05 15.40
C ILE A 427 -34.07 -1.86 15.92
N HIS A 428 -33.60 -0.61 16.07
CA HIS A 428 -32.27 -0.29 16.60
C HIS A 428 -31.99 -1.03 17.91
N ALA A 429 -32.91 -0.93 18.90
CA ALA A 429 -32.74 -1.59 20.20
C ALA A 429 -32.65 -3.13 20.13
N GLN A 430 -33.23 -3.74 19.09
CA GLN A 430 -33.22 -5.18 18.90
C GLN A 430 -31.97 -5.71 18.22
N VAL A 431 -31.39 -4.95 17.28
CA VAL A 431 -30.36 -5.47 16.36
C VAL A 431 -28.96 -4.97 16.63
N MET A 432 -28.78 -3.97 17.51
CA MET A 432 -27.42 -3.51 17.81
C MET A 432 -26.70 -4.52 18.70
N GLY A 433 -25.43 -4.77 18.33
CA GLY A 433 -24.51 -5.59 19.08
C GLY A 433 -23.88 -4.86 20.26
N GLN A 434 -22.98 -5.53 20.96
CA GLN A 434 -22.22 -4.92 22.05
C GLN A 434 -21.25 -3.86 21.51
N GLU A 435 -21.03 -2.82 22.34
CA GLU A 435 -20.06 -1.76 22.03
C GLU A 435 -18.66 -2.36 21.80
N GLN A 436 -18.08 -2.04 20.68
CA GLN A 436 -16.72 -2.40 20.29
C GLN A 436 -15.83 -1.18 20.18
N THR A 437 -14.53 -1.38 20.23
CA THR A 437 -13.54 -0.30 20.12
C THR A 437 -12.69 -0.48 18.88
N SER A 438 -12.62 0.55 18.05
CA SER A 438 -11.71 0.64 16.90
C SER A 438 -10.66 1.73 17.11
N VAL A 439 -9.71 1.87 16.17
CA VAL A 439 -8.76 3.00 16.12
C VAL A 439 -9.48 4.35 16.08
N PHE A 440 -10.76 4.39 15.60
CA PHE A 440 -11.58 5.59 15.41
C PHE A 440 -12.63 5.79 16.50
N GLY A 441 -12.51 5.10 17.60
CA GLY A 441 -13.41 5.22 18.72
C GLY A 441 -14.35 4.04 18.88
N LYS A 442 -15.25 4.18 19.85
CA LYS A 442 -16.27 3.22 20.15
C LYS A 442 -17.36 3.25 19.06
N TYR A 443 -17.93 2.09 18.79
CA TYR A 443 -19.02 1.91 17.85
C TYR A 443 -19.86 0.68 18.22
N ASN A 444 -21.11 0.68 17.81
CA ASN A 444 -22.01 -0.46 17.97
C ASN A 444 -22.23 -1.08 16.58
N PRO A 445 -21.75 -2.31 16.33
CA PRO A 445 -22.01 -2.99 15.07
C PRO A 445 -23.43 -3.57 15.05
N LEU A 446 -23.95 -3.84 13.84
CA LEU A 446 -25.12 -4.68 13.67
C LEU A 446 -24.82 -6.12 14.08
N ASP A 447 -25.72 -6.72 14.85
CA ASP A 447 -25.70 -8.13 15.18
C ASP A 447 -26.47 -8.91 14.08
N GLN A 448 -25.74 -9.58 13.21
CA GLN A 448 -26.30 -10.26 12.06
C GLN A 448 -27.23 -11.42 12.42
N GLU A 449 -27.01 -12.10 13.57
CA GLU A 449 -27.91 -13.14 14.06
C GLU A 449 -29.25 -12.54 14.43
N LYS A 450 -29.25 -11.45 15.19
CA LYS A 450 -30.49 -10.74 15.54
C LYS A 450 -31.21 -10.16 14.32
N VAL A 451 -30.46 -9.70 13.30
CA VAL A 451 -31.05 -9.23 12.04
C VAL A 451 -31.75 -10.38 11.31
N SER A 452 -31.17 -11.59 11.31
CA SER A 452 -31.77 -12.74 10.65
C SER A 452 -33.08 -13.20 11.29
N ASP A 453 -33.27 -12.92 12.58
CA ASP A 453 -34.45 -13.28 13.34
C ASP A 453 -35.63 -12.31 13.17
N LEU A 454 -35.40 -11.17 12.50
CA LEU A 454 -36.45 -10.17 12.26
C LEU A 454 -37.41 -10.56 11.13
N SER A 455 -38.57 -9.88 11.11
CA SER A 455 -39.50 -9.96 9.99
C SER A 455 -38.85 -9.49 8.66
N SER A 456 -39.32 -10.02 7.53
CA SER A 456 -38.79 -9.62 6.21
C SER A 456 -38.94 -8.11 5.94
N SER A 457 -39.97 -7.46 6.53
CA SER A 457 -40.16 -6.01 6.42
C SER A 457 -39.09 -5.23 7.18
N ASP A 458 -38.73 -5.68 8.37
CA ASP A 458 -37.70 -5.02 9.19
C ASP A 458 -36.31 -5.24 8.62
N GLN A 459 -36.03 -6.45 8.09
CA GLN A 459 -34.82 -6.73 7.33
C GLN A 459 -34.67 -5.81 6.11
N ALA A 460 -35.74 -5.51 5.41
CA ALA A 460 -35.72 -4.57 4.26
C ALA A 460 -35.36 -3.14 4.69
N ILE A 461 -35.84 -2.66 5.84
CA ILE A 461 -35.48 -1.35 6.41
C ILE A 461 -33.96 -1.32 6.72
N ILE A 462 -33.43 -2.38 7.35
CA ILE A 462 -31.99 -2.48 7.65
C ILE A 462 -31.17 -2.49 6.37
N ALA A 463 -31.58 -3.24 5.35
CA ALA A 463 -30.89 -3.28 4.07
C ALA A 463 -30.83 -1.92 3.37
N GLU A 464 -31.92 -1.12 3.48
CA GLU A 464 -31.93 0.25 2.96
C GLU A 464 -30.93 1.14 3.71
N VAL A 465 -30.92 1.08 5.04
CA VAL A 465 -29.96 1.84 5.88
C VAL A 465 -28.52 1.41 5.61
N GLN A 466 -28.24 0.11 5.47
CA GLN A 466 -26.93 -0.39 5.09
C GLN A 466 -26.49 0.12 3.72
N THR A 467 -27.40 0.14 2.74
CA THR A 467 -27.11 0.67 1.40
C THR A 467 -26.76 2.15 1.43
N ALA A 468 -27.54 2.94 2.16
CA ALA A 468 -27.28 4.37 2.36
C ALA A 468 -25.94 4.62 3.08
N SER A 469 -25.62 3.79 4.08
CA SER A 469 -24.34 3.85 4.80
C SER A 469 -23.16 3.55 3.89
N LYS A 470 -23.26 2.55 3.02
CA LYS A 470 -22.21 2.22 2.03
C LYS A 470 -21.95 3.38 1.07
N GLN A 471 -23.00 4.04 0.59
CA GLN A 471 -22.87 5.25 -0.23
C GLN A 471 -22.24 6.41 0.55
N GLY A 472 -22.66 6.62 1.80
CA GLY A 472 -22.10 7.63 2.70
C GLY A 472 -20.61 7.41 2.98
N ALA A 473 -20.18 6.17 3.13
CA ALA A 473 -18.75 5.84 3.30
C ALA A 473 -17.91 6.28 2.09
N LEU A 474 -18.39 6.04 0.86
CA LEU A 474 -17.69 6.48 -0.36
C LEU A 474 -17.58 8.00 -0.45
N SER A 475 -18.66 8.74 -0.10
CA SER A 475 -18.63 10.21 -0.11
C SER A 475 -17.63 10.77 0.92
N THR A 476 -17.51 10.11 2.07
CA THR A 476 -16.57 10.51 3.12
C THR A 476 -15.11 10.27 2.69
N VAL A 477 -14.84 9.14 2.04
CA VAL A 477 -13.50 8.85 1.49
C VAL A 477 -13.09 9.86 0.42
N ALA A 478 -14.03 10.46 -0.31
CA ALA A 478 -13.75 11.48 -1.31
C ALA A 478 -13.02 12.73 -0.75
N VAL A 479 -13.08 12.95 0.58
CA VAL A 479 -12.31 14.02 1.24
C VAL A 479 -10.80 13.81 1.10
N PHE A 480 -10.32 12.56 1.10
CA PHE A 480 -8.88 12.26 1.04
C PHE A 480 -8.21 12.72 -0.27
N PRO A 481 -8.71 12.39 -1.47
CA PRO A 481 -8.13 12.95 -2.69
C PRO A 481 -8.28 14.48 -2.77
N GLY A 482 -9.27 15.09 -2.10
CA GLY A 482 -9.36 16.54 -1.93
C GLY A 482 -8.19 17.12 -1.15
N ILE A 483 -7.84 16.51 0.00
CA ILE A 483 -6.65 16.87 0.79
C ILE A 483 -5.38 16.70 -0.05
N MET A 484 -5.24 15.57 -0.74
CA MET A 484 -4.09 15.30 -1.61
C MET A 484 -3.93 16.36 -2.69
N LEU A 485 -5.02 16.75 -3.35
CA LEU A 485 -5.03 17.80 -4.37
C LEU A 485 -4.48 19.11 -3.82
N ILE A 486 -4.95 19.56 -2.65
CA ILE A 486 -4.46 20.79 -2.00
C ILE A 486 -2.96 20.68 -1.72
N CYS A 487 -2.50 19.56 -1.17
CA CYS A 487 -1.08 19.33 -0.88
C CYS A 487 -0.22 19.37 -2.15
N TYR A 488 -0.65 18.70 -3.23
CA TYR A 488 0.11 18.69 -4.49
C TYR A 488 0.12 20.06 -5.17
N LEU A 489 -0.97 20.81 -5.13
CA LEU A 489 -1.01 22.19 -5.64
C LEU A 489 -0.07 23.11 -4.83
N GLY A 490 -0.04 22.95 -3.50
CA GLY A 490 0.91 23.64 -2.64
C GLY A 490 2.38 23.31 -2.99
N MET A 491 2.69 22.03 -3.22
CA MET A 491 4.03 21.59 -3.65
C MET A 491 4.39 22.14 -5.03
N ILE A 492 3.46 22.16 -5.98
CA ILE A 492 3.67 22.75 -7.32
C ILE A 492 3.99 24.24 -7.18
N GLY A 493 3.23 24.97 -6.36
CA GLY A 493 3.48 26.38 -6.04
C GLY A 493 4.88 26.59 -5.45
N TYR A 494 5.25 25.77 -4.45
CA TYR A 494 6.58 25.80 -3.82
C TYR A 494 7.70 25.59 -4.85
N PHE A 495 7.58 24.59 -5.73
CA PHE A 495 8.62 24.36 -6.74
C PHE A 495 8.65 25.43 -7.82
N ARG A 496 7.49 25.97 -8.23
CA ARG A 496 7.45 27.09 -9.19
C ARG A 496 8.20 28.32 -8.68
N SER A 497 8.06 28.66 -7.39
CA SER A 497 8.78 29.78 -6.78
C SER A 497 10.30 29.56 -6.70
N ARG A 498 10.76 28.32 -6.92
CA ARG A 498 12.19 27.92 -6.88
C ARG A 498 12.77 27.48 -8.24
N GLY A 499 12.15 27.88 -9.34
CA GLY A 499 12.64 27.59 -10.69
C GLY A 499 12.13 26.26 -11.29
N GLY A 500 11.07 25.69 -10.73
CA GLY A 500 10.39 24.49 -11.23
C GLY A 500 10.81 23.18 -10.54
N TYR A 501 10.04 22.13 -10.80
CA TYR A 501 10.36 20.79 -10.32
C TYR A 501 11.53 20.21 -11.14
N LYS A 502 12.57 19.72 -10.45
CA LYS A 502 13.74 19.06 -11.08
C LYS A 502 14.09 17.82 -10.28
N ALA A 503 14.41 16.73 -10.96
CA ALA A 503 15.04 15.57 -10.34
C ALA A 503 16.46 15.91 -9.86
N ILE A 504 16.91 15.27 -8.78
CA ILE A 504 18.29 15.40 -8.27
C ILE A 504 19.11 14.25 -8.86
N ASP A 505 20.23 14.58 -9.50
CA ASP A 505 21.19 13.60 -10.02
C ASP A 505 22.43 13.58 -9.11
N LEU A 506 22.73 12.43 -8.50
CA LEU A 506 23.87 12.27 -7.61
C LEU A 506 25.21 12.31 -8.35
N SER A 507 25.23 12.07 -9.66
CA SER A 507 26.45 12.11 -10.47
C SER A 507 26.94 13.54 -10.72
N GLU A 508 26.02 14.51 -10.73
CA GLU A 508 26.34 15.93 -10.91
C GLU A 508 26.78 16.60 -9.60
N ASP A 509 26.25 16.14 -8.45
CA ASP A 509 26.55 16.70 -7.13
C ASP A 509 28.02 16.44 -6.72
N ASN A 510 28.60 15.31 -7.13
CA ASN A 510 30.01 14.98 -6.91
C ASN A 510 31.00 15.77 -7.78
N SER A 511 30.54 16.41 -8.87
CA SER A 511 31.40 17.22 -9.75
C SER A 511 31.60 18.66 -9.26
N SER A 512 30.85 19.09 -8.26
CA SER A 512 30.87 20.44 -7.70
C SER A 512 31.63 20.58 -6.38
N THR A 513 32.20 19.48 -5.85
CA THR A 513 33.11 19.55 -4.70
C THR A 513 34.52 19.84 -5.22
N PRO A 514 35.17 20.98 -4.89
CA PRO A 514 36.58 21.18 -5.21
C PRO A 514 37.39 20.05 -4.57
N GLN A 515 38.17 19.31 -5.36
CA GLN A 515 39.25 18.52 -4.80
C GLN A 515 40.20 19.51 -4.11
N GLU A 516 40.18 19.56 -2.77
CA GLU A 516 41.29 20.11 -2.03
C GLU A 516 42.50 19.20 -2.37
N ASP A 517 43.38 19.73 -3.25
CA ASP A 517 44.73 19.23 -3.44
C ASP A 517 45.44 19.26 -2.10
N ILE A 518 45.45 18.14 -1.41
CA ILE A 518 46.44 17.91 -0.34
C ILE A 518 47.77 17.65 -1.04
N SER A 519 48.44 18.72 -1.43
CA SER A 519 49.87 18.71 -1.72
C SER A 519 50.59 18.44 -0.39
N ILE A 520 51.05 17.21 -0.23
CA ILE A 520 52.05 16.86 0.78
C ILE A 520 53.35 17.48 0.31
N GLU A 521 53.62 18.71 0.74
CA GLU A 521 54.99 19.27 0.69
C GLU A 521 55.87 18.44 1.62
N GLY A 522 56.71 17.62 1.02
CA GLY A 522 57.77 16.93 1.72
C GLY A 522 58.81 17.92 2.22
N ASP A 523 58.91 18.04 3.49
CA ASP A 523 60.01 18.77 4.14
C ASP A 523 61.32 17.97 3.99
N LYS A 524 62.23 18.54 3.25
CA LYS A 524 63.63 18.16 3.24
C LYS A 524 64.35 19.13 4.17
N THR A 525 64.74 18.66 5.33
CA THR A 525 66.10 18.88 5.88
C THR A 525 66.26 18.01 7.12
#